data_fbc3561d53ca113489f0c85a0ea44420
#
_entry.id   fbc3561d53ca113489f0c85a0ea44420
#
_cell.length_a   1.000
_cell.length_b   1.000
_cell.length_c   1.000
_cell.angle_alpha   90.00
_cell.angle_beta   90.00
_cell.angle_gamma   90.00
#
_symmetry.space_group_name_H-M   'P 1'
#
loop_
_entity.id
_entity.type
_entity.pdbx_description
1 polymer ?
#
loop_
_entity_poly.entity_id
_entity_poly.type
_entity_poly.pdbx_seq_one_letter_code
_entity_poly.pdbx_strand_id
1 'polypeptide(L)'
;MKAVTLGPTGTYSHRAAKTVADEVEFRESVTAIVAAVGDEFERGVVPIENSIEGSVTESLDALAERDVSVVREVVTPIRHALMAQSGNFEVVASHSQALAQCRDYLEREYPDVEQEAVASTARGVERAREDPRVAGIGHPDNAESPDPDGTDLEIIAEDVQDRTSNATRFLVVAPESERSEAGGKSTLIVYPNANYPGLLLELLEAFAERDINLSRIESRPSGERLGDYLFHLDVDASLYEERTKRAVEEIEGIVSEEGWVRVLGSYDTEHAL
;
A
#
# COMPACT_ATOMS: atom_id res chain seq x y z
N MET A 1 -12.28 16.78 5.77
CA MET A 1 -11.71 16.21 4.54
C MET A 1 -12.20 14.77 4.44
N LYS A 2 -12.60 14.34 3.23
CA LYS A 2 -13.17 13.02 2.98
C LYS A 2 -12.23 12.18 2.11
N ALA A 3 -11.93 10.97 2.56
CA ALA A 3 -11.06 10.05 1.83
C ALA A 3 -11.76 8.73 1.49
N VAL A 4 -11.24 8.03 0.48
CA VAL A 4 -11.69 6.72 0.05
C VAL A 4 -10.53 5.72 0.05
N THR A 5 -10.79 4.48 0.47
CA THR A 5 -9.80 3.40 0.52
C THR A 5 -10.43 2.03 0.36
N LEU A 6 -9.62 0.96 0.41
CA LEU A 6 -10.12 -0.42 0.47
C LEU A 6 -10.72 -0.70 1.85
N GLY A 7 -11.89 -1.34 1.86
CA GLY A 7 -12.56 -1.79 3.08
C GLY A 7 -12.15 -3.21 3.52
N PRO A 8 -12.79 -3.69 4.57
CA PRO A 8 -13.73 -3.02 5.48
C PRO A 8 -13.08 -2.15 6.57
N THR A 9 -13.89 -1.62 7.49
CA THR A 9 -13.41 -0.98 8.73
C THR A 9 -12.46 -1.90 9.49
N GLY A 10 -11.43 -1.33 10.13
CA GLY A 10 -10.44 -2.08 10.90
C GLY A 10 -9.29 -2.68 10.08
N THR A 11 -9.30 -2.56 8.74
CA THR A 11 -8.17 -2.96 7.88
C THR A 11 -7.01 -1.97 7.99
N TYR A 12 -5.80 -2.38 7.58
CA TYR A 12 -4.64 -1.48 7.49
C TYR A 12 -4.86 -0.33 6.51
N SER A 13 -5.59 -0.56 5.40
CA SER A 13 -6.01 0.50 4.48
C SER A 13 -6.89 1.55 5.15
N HIS A 14 -7.89 1.12 5.95
CA HIS A 14 -8.72 2.02 6.74
C HIS A 14 -7.89 2.83 7.74
N ARG A 15 -6.93 2.21 8.43
CA ARG A 15 -6.04 2.90 9.38
C ARG A 15 -5.19 3.96 8.68
N ALA A 16 -4.55 3.61 7.57
CA ALA A 16 -3.79 4.55 6.76
C ALA A 16 -4.67 5.74 6.31
N ALA A 17 -5.90 5.49 5.88
CA ALA A 17 -6.82 6.54 5.47
C ALA A 17 -7.24 7.47 6.65
N LYS A 18 -7.35 6.93 7.86
CA LYS A 18 -7.67 7.73 9.07
C LYS A 18 -6.56 8.69 9.49
N THR A 19 -5.31 8.48 9.09
CA THR A 19 -4.24 9.49 9.30
C THR A 19 -4.39 10.68 8.37
N VAL A 20 -5.16 10.52 7.30
CA VAL A 20 -5.30 11.52 6.23
C VAL A 20 -6.62 12.30 6.34
N ALA A 21 -7.70 11.65 6.78
CA ALA A 21 -9.05 12.23 6.76
C ALA A 21 -9.90 11.77 7.95
N ASP A 22 -10.84 12.64 8.37
CA ASP A 22 -11.78 12.35 9.46
C ASP A 22 -12.91 11.41 9.01
N GLU A 23 -13.33 11.54 7.73
CA GLU A 23 -14.35 10.72 7.10
C GLU A 23 -13.71 9.80 6.07
N VAL A 24 -13.94 8.48 6.19
CA VAL A 24 -13.40 7.47 5.30
C VAL A 24 -14.53 6.60 4.76
N GLU A 25 -14.60 6.50 3.43
CA GLU A 25 -15.48 5.56 2.73
C GLU A 25 -14.68 4.46 2.04
N PHE A 26 -15.37 3.42 1.59
CA PHE A 26 -14.74 2.24 1.03
C PHE A 26 -15.16 1.99 -0.41
N ARG A 27 -14.25 1.42 -1.19
CA ARG A 27 -14.48 0.84 -2.52
C ARG A 27 -13.90 -0.57 -2.57
N GLU A 28 -14.40 -1.37 -3.51
CA GLU A 28 -14.03 -2.78 -3.64
C GLU A 28 -12.69 -3.00 -4.35
N SER A 29 -12.18 -1.99 -5.07
CA SER A 29 -10.94 -2.09 -5.83
C SER A 29 -10.14 -0.79 -5.81
N VAL A 30 -8.82 -0.88 -6.03
CA VAL A 30 -7.95 0.29 -6.16
C VAL A 30 -8.33 1.14 -7.37
N THR A 31 -8.67 0.50 -8.48
CA THR A 31 -9.15 1.19 -9.68
C THR A 31 -10.38 2.06 -9.40
N ALA A 32 -11.33 1.55 -8.60
CA ALA A 32 -12.51 2.31 -8.19
C ALA A 32 -12.16 3.47 -7.24
N ILE A 33 -11.17 3.29 -6.36
CA ILE A 33 -10.66 4.35 -5.47
C ILE A 33 -10.08 5.50 -6.29
N VAL A 34 -9.12 5.19 -7.17
CA VAL A 34 -8.43 6.20 -7.99
C VAL A 34 -9.41 6.92 -8.92
N ALA A 35 -10.39 6.21 -9.47
CA ALA A 35 -11.43 6.79 -10.33
C ALA A 35 -12.37 7.76 -9.60
N ALA A 36 -12.57 7.60 -8.29
CA ALA A 36 -13.47 8.44 -7.49
C ALA A 36 -12.76 9.72 -6.97
N VAL A 37 -11.45 9.82 -7.09
CA VAL A 37 -10.67 10.99 -6.64
C VAL A 37 -10.88 12.17 -7.59
N GLY A 38 -11.22 13.32 -7.03
CA GLY A 38 -11.52 14.56 -7.76
C GLY A 38 -13.00 14.77 -8.05
N ASP A 39 -13.78 13.71 -8.16
CA ASP A 39 -15.22 13.78 -8.41
C ASP A 39 -16.02 13.62 -7.10
N GLU A 40 -15.79 12.54 -6.36
CA GLU A 40 -16.53 12.21 -5.14
C GLU A 40 -15.71 12.44 -3.86
N PHE A 41 -14.37 12.28 -3.94
CA PHE A 41 -13.47 12.34 -2.81
C PHE A 41 -12.29 13.27 -3.08
N GLU A 42 -11.86 13.96 -2.02
CA GLU A 42 -10.66 14.80 -2.06
C GLU A 42 -9.38 13.97 -2.06
N ARG A 43 -9.42 12.78 -1.47
CA ARG A 43 -8.24 11.90 -1.32
C ARG A 43 -8.62 10.44 -1.53
N GLY A 44 -7.72 9.72 -2.20
CA GLY A 44 -7.71 8.26 -2.23
C GLY A 44 -6.49 7.74 -1.46
N VAL A 45 -6.64 6.65 -0.72
CA VAL A 45 -5.51 5.99 -0.04
C VAL A 45 -5.40 4.57 -0.56
N VAL A 46 -4.28 4.28 -1.24
CA VAL A 46 -4.07 3.02 -1.94
C VAL A 46 -2.79 2.32 -1.48
N PRO A 47 -2.81 1.00 -1.21
CA PRO A 47 -1.59 0.26 -0.89
C PRO A 47 -0.71 0.18 -2.13
N ILE A 48 0.58 0.49 -1.99
CA ILE A 48 1.53 0.42 -3.12
C ILE A 48 2.51 -0.75 -3.00
N GLU A 49 2.87 -1.10 -1.79
CA GLU A 49 3.87 -2.13 -1.50
C GLU A 49 3.71 -2.68 -0.08
N ASN A 50 3.88 -3.99 0.07
CA ASN A 50 4.12 -4.62 1.36
C ASN A 50 5.56 -5.14 1.41
N SER A 51 6.27 -4.94 2.52
CA SER A 51 7.70 -5.28 2.66
C SER A 51 8.01 -6.78 2.54
N ILE A 52 7.01 -7.66 2.61
CA ILE A 52 7.15 -9.11 2.47
C ILE A 52 6.68 -9.59 1.09
N GLU A 53 5.58 -9.03 0.58
CA GLU A 53 4.91 -9.50 -0.64
C GLU A 53 5.28 -8.72 -1.88
N GLY A 54 5.88 -7.53 -1.70
CA GLY A 54 6.26 -6.65 -2.79
C GLY A 54 5.13 -5.75 -3.26
N SER A 55 5.20 -5.36 -4.52
CA SER A 55 4.35 -4.33 -5.12
C SER A 55 2.90 -4.77 -5.33
N VAL A 56 1.96 -3.85 -5.10
CA VAL A 56 0.53 -4.04 -5.39
C VAL A 56 0.26 -3.64 -6.84
N THR A 57 0.19 -4.65 -7.70
CA THR A 57 0.05 -4.52 -9.15
C THR A 57 -1.11 -3.63 -9.58
N GLU A 58 -2.31 -3.82 -8.99
CA GLU A 58 -3.50 -3.03 -9.32
C GLU A 58 -3.29 -1.54 -9.07
N SER A 59 -2.56 -1.18 -8.01
CA SER A 59 -2.25 0.23 -7.70
C SER A 59 -1.32 0.86 -8.73
N LEU A 60 -0.31 0.10 -9.19
CA LEU A 60 0.60 0.56 -10.23
C LEU A 60 -0.14 0.83 -11.54
N ASP A 61 -0.98 -0.11 -11.94
CA ASP A 61 -1.76 -0.01 -13.18
C ASP A 61 -2.76 1.17 -13.10
N ALA A 62 -3.49 1.32 -12.00
CA ALA A 62 -4.44 2.42 -11.79
C ALA A 62 -3.77 3.80 -11.80
N LEU A 63 -2.57 3.93 -11.21
CA LEU A 63 -1.79 5.17 -11.22
C LEU A 63 -1.23 5.51 -12.62
N ALA A 64 -0.96 4.49 -13.44
CA ALA A 64 -0.51 4.71 -14.82
C ALA A 64 -1.65 5.13 -15.75
N GLU A 65 -2.88 4.72 -15.48
CA GLU A 65 -4.04 4.97 -16.35
C GLU A 65 -4.80 6.27 -16.04
N ARG A 66 -4.60 6.88 -14.86
CA ARG A 66 -5.43 8.00 -14.40
C ARG A 66 -4.60 9.25 -14.10
N ASP A 67 -5.22 10.41 -14.33
CA ASP A 67 -4.63 11.73 -14.06
C ASP A 67 -4.83 12.10 -12.58
N VAL A 68 -4.03 11.48 -11.74
CA VAL A 68 -3.96 11.76 -10.31
C VAL A 68 -2.54 12.09 -9.89
N SER A 69 -2.42 12.78 -8.77
CA SER A 69 -1.12 13.09 -8.14
C SER A 69 -0.97 12.36 -6.82
N VAL A 70 0.26 12.07 -6.45
CA VAL A 70 0.63 11.59 -5.11
C VAL A 70 1.03 12.80 -4.26
N VAL A 71 0.37 12.96 -3.12
CA VAL A 71 0.57 14.11 -2.22
C VAL A 71 1.15 13.73 -0.86
N ARG A 72 1.18 12.45 -0.53
CA ARG A 72 1.76 11.92 0.72
C ARG A 72 2.03 10.42 0.59
N GLU A 73 2.98 9.91 1.36
CA GLU A 73 3.18 8.49 1.63
C GLU A 73 2.85 8.21 3.11
N VAL A 74 2.11 7.12 3.37
CA VAL A 74 1.87 6.61 4.73
C VAL A 74 2.47 5.21 4.84
N VAL A 75 3.36 5.01 5.81
CA VAL A 75 3.94 3.70 6.12
C VAL A 75 3.30 3.19 7.40
N THR A 76 2.60 2.06 7.30
CA THR A 76 1.93 1.43 8.44
C THR A 76 2.65 0.13 8.82
N PRO A 77 3.23 0.02 10.02
CA PRO A 77 3.77 -1.24 10.50
C PRO A 77 2.63 -2.27 10.63
N ILE A 78 2.90 -3.48 10.19
CA ILE A 78 1.96 -4.59 10.32
C ILE A 78 2.25 -5.29 11.64
N ARG A 79 1.33 -5.15 12.57
CA ARG A 79 1.33 -5.83 13.86
C ARG A 79 0.12 -6.72 13.96
N HIS A 80 0.35 -7.93 14.41
CA HIS A 80 -0.72 -8.90 14.60
C HIS A 80 -0.86 -9.26 16.06
N ALA A 81 -2.10 -9.25 16.55
CA ALA A 81 -2.49 -9.80 17.84
C ALA A 81 -3.44 -10.98 17.62
N LEU A 82 -3.36 -11.96 18.49
CA LEU A 82 -4.33 -13.04 18.62
C LEU A 82 -5.39 -12.60 19.62
N MET A 83 -6.65 -12.58 19.19
CA MET A 83 -7.78 -12.05 19.95
C MET A 83 -8.91 -13.06 19.97
N ALA A 84 -9.55 -13.23 21.13
CA ALA A 84 -10.68 -14.16 21.31
C ALA A 84 -11.61 -13.66 22.42
N GLN A 85 -12.82 -14.26 22.52
CA GLN A 85 -13.74 -14.00 23.66
C GLN A 85 -13.23 -14.64 24.96
N SER A 86 -12.37 -15.66 24.85
CA SER A 86 -11.70 -16.32 25.98
C SER A 86 -10.49 -17.11 25.49
N GLY A 87 -9.65 -17.61 26.40
CA GLY A 87 -8.48 -18.42 26.06
C GLY A 87 -8.78 -19.84 25.53
N ASN A 88 -10.05 -20.22 25.40
CA ASN A 88 -10.46 -21.54 24.89
C ASN A 88 -11.07 -21.41 23.50
N PHE A 89 -10.28 -21.64 22.46
CA PHE A 89 -10.71 -21.64 21.06
C PHE A 89 -10.16 -22.86 20.33
N GLU A 90 -10.82 -23.25 19.26
CA GLU A 90 -10.51 -24.42 18.44
C GLU A 90 -10.05 -24.02 17.03
N VAL A 91 -10.39 -22.79 16.61
CA VAL A 91 -10.13 -22.26 15.28
C VAL A 91 -9.43 -20.90 15.39
N VAL A 92 -8.45 -20.63 14.51
CA VAL A 92 -7.87 -19.30 14.30
C VAL A 92 -8.23 -18.81 12.91
N ALA A 93 -8.96 -17.68 12.83
CA ALA A 93 -9.42 -17.08 11.59
C ALA A 93 -8.63 -15.81 11.26
N SER A 94 -8.16 -15.68 10.04
CA SER A 94 -7.59 -14.44 9.51
C SER A 94 -7.44 -14.50 7.99
N HIS A 95 -6.94 -13.42 7.37
CA HIS A 95 -6.49 -13.45 5.98
C HIS A 95 -5.35 -14.47 5.82
N SER A 96 -5.32 -15.19 4.70
CA SER A 96 -4.31 -16.23 4.45
C SER A 96 -2.87 -15.76 4.64
N GLN A 97 -2.58 -14.52 4.28
CA GLN A 97 -1.28 -13.88 4.49
C GLN A 97 -0.93 -13.72 5.97
N ALA A 98 -1.86 -13.22 6.78
CA ALA A 98 -1.63 -13.03 8.21
C ALA A 98 -1.42 -14.38 8.93
N LEU A 99 -2.17 -15.42 8.54
CA LEU A 99 -1.93 -16.79 9.03
C LEU A 99 -0.53 -17.27 8.66
N ALA A 100 -0.08 -17.03 7.42
CA ALA A 100 1.26 -17.40 6.98
C ALA A 100 2.37 -16.59 7.69
N GLN A 101 2.10 -15.35 8.06
CA GLN A 101 3.05 -14.47 8.79
C GLN A 101 3.12 -14.78 10.29
N CYS A 102 2.19 -15.54 10.83
CA CYS A 102 2.13 -15.97 12.23
C CYS A 102 2.32 -17.50 12.38
N ARG A 103 2.81 -18.16 11.35
CA ARG A 103 2.89 -19.62 11.30
C ARG A 103 3.73 -20.21 12.43
N ASP A 104 4.95 -19.71 12.63
CA ASP A 104 5.87 -20.25 13.63
C ASP A 104 5.30 -20.08 15.05
N TYR A 105 4.59 -18.96 15.29
CA TYR A 105 3.89 -18.72 16.54
C TYR A 105 2.76 -19.74 16.75
N LEU A 106 1.89 -19.92 15.75
CA LEU A 106 0.74 -20.84 15.84
C LEU A 106 1.18 -22.30 16.00
N GLU A 107 2.19 -22.75 15.24
CA GLU A 107 2.74 -24.12 15.33
C GLU A 107 3.35 -24.38 16.72
N ARG A 108 3.94 -23.39 17.37
CA ARG A 108 4.56 -23.53 18.69
C ARG A 108 3.54 -23.52 19.84
N GLU A 109 2.61 -22.55 19.82
CA GLU A 109 1.71 -22.31 20.96
C GLU A 109 0.35 -23.02 20.81
N TYR A 110 -0.10 -23.24 19.57
CA TYR A 110 -1.42 -23.81 19.25
C TYR A 110 -1.35 -24.84 18.12
N PRO A 111 -0.56 -25.93 18.25
CA PRO A 111 -0.31 -26.88 17.18
C PRO A 111 -1.54 -27.66 16.70
N ASP A 112 -2.56 -27.78 17.54
CA ASP A 112 -3.78 -28.54 17.25
C ASP A 112 -4.97 -27.68 16.77
N VAL A 113 -4.76 -26.34 16.64
CA VAL A 113 -5.82 -25.41 16.23
C VAL A 113 -6.03 -25.46 14.72
N GLU A 114 -7.29 -25.46 14.29
CA GLU A 114 -7.67 -25.32 12.88
C GLU A 114 -7.44 -23.87 12.41
N GLN A 115 -6.94 -23.69 11.20
CA GLN A 115 -6.75 -22.37 10.59
C GLN A 115 -7.81 -22.12 9.51
N GLU A 116 -8.63 -21.06 9.68
CA GLU A 116 -9.66 -20.62 8.73
C GLU A 116 -9.19 -19.38 7.97
N ALA A 117 -8.98 -19.51 6.66
CA ALA A 117 -8.67 -18.36 5.82
C ALA A 117 -9.94 -17.60 5.42
N VAL A 118 -9.97 -16.28 5.69
CA VAL A 118 -11.09 -15.38 5.37
C VAL A 118 -10.62 -14.18 4.53
N ALA A 119 -11.57 -13.35 4.08
CA ALA A 119 -11.32 -12.28 3.12
C ALA A 119 -10.40 -11.15 3.64
N SER A 120 -10.30 -10.94 4.96
CA SER A 120 -9.41 -9.94 5.57
C SER A 120 -9.10 -10.28 7.03
N THR A 121 -8.04 -9.68 7.60
CA THR A 121 -7.74 -9.76 9.05
C THR A 121 -8.90 -9.23 9.89
N ALA A 122 -9.53 -8.13 9.47
CA ALA A 122 -10.71 -7.59 10.15
C ALA A 122 -11.87 -8.59 10.17
N ARG A 123 -12.12 -9.31 9.05
CA ARG A 123 -13.14 -10.37 9.00
C ARG A 123 -12.80 -11.54 9.92
N GLY A 124 -11.54 -11.87 10.08
CA GLY A 124 -11.10 -12.88 11.06
C GLY A 124 -11.44 -12.49 12.50
N VAL A 125 -11.21 -11.23 12.86
CA VAL A 125 -11.57 -10.69 14.17
C VAL A 125 -13.10 -10.63 14.38
N GLU A 126 -13.88 -10.28 13.34
CA GLU A 126 -15.35 -10.37 13.40
C GLU A 126 -15.84 -11.80 13.64
N ARG A 127 -15.21 -12.80 12.98
CA ARG A 127 -15.52 -14.21 13.22
C ARG A 127 -15.31 -14.60 14.69
N ALA A 128 -14.27 -14.08 15.34
CA ALA A 128 -14.01 -14.32 16.75
C ALA A 128 -15.09 -13.68 17.66
N ARG A 129 -15.71 -12.56 17.25
CA ARG A 129 -16.86 -11.98 17.96
C ARG A 129 -18.14 -12.79 17.79
N GLU A 130 -18.34 -13.38 16.61
CA GLU A 130 -19.53 -14.16 16.27
C GLU A 130 -19.55 -15.55 16.93
N ASP A 131 -18.39 -16.19 17.13
CA ASP A 131 -18.26 -17.55 17.65
C ASP A 131 -17.16 -17.64 18.73
N PRO A 132 -17.50 -17.97 19.99
CA PRO A 132 -16.52 -18.07 21.08
C PRO A 132 -15.47 -19.19 20.89
N ARG A 133 -15.66 -20.11 19.93
CA ARG A 133 -14.66 -21.14 19.59
C ARG A 133 -13.63 -20.64 18.60
N VAL A 134 -13.76 -19.40 18.08
CA VAL A 134 -12.86 -18.80 17.10
C VAL A 134 -12.03 -17.72 17.75
N ALA A 135 -10.73 -17.75 17.51
CA ALA A 135 -9.82 -16.62 17.73
C ALA A 135 -9.54 -15.91 16.40
N GLY A 136 -9.34 -14.61 16.42
CA GLY A 136 -8.98 -13.82 15.24
C GLY A 136 -7.55 -13.32 15.31
N ILE A 137 -6.83 -13.33 14.19
CA ILE A 137 -5.56 -12.59 14.06
C ILE A 137 -5.81 -11.31 13.27
N GLY A 138 -5.44 -10.17 13.85
CA GLY A 138 -5.58 -8.85 13.26
C GLY A 138 -4.80 -7.79 14.02
N HIS A 139 -4.99 -6.52 13.65
CA HIS A 139 -4.38 -5.43 14.41
C HIS A 139 -4.97 -5.37 15.84
N PRO A 140 -4.16 -5.12 16.89
CA PRO A 140 -4.63 -5.14 18.28
C PRO A 140 -5.81 -4.19 18.58
N ASP A 141 -5.89 -3.03 17.92
CA ASP A 141 -7.02 -2.11 18.10
C ASP A 141 -8.37 -2.70 17.63
N ASN A 142 -8.33 -3.78 16.87
CA ASN A 142 -9.56 -4.49 16.50
C ASN A 142 -10.10 -5.36 17.65
N ALA A 143 -9.47 -5.39 18.82
CA ALA A 143 -10.01 -6.02 20.00
C ALA A 143 -11.29 -5.33 20.48
N GLU A 144 -11.32 -3.99 20.44
CA GLU A 144 -12.51 -3.20 20.73
C GLU A 144 -13.54 -3.34 19.60
N SER A 145 -14.80 -3.50 19.95
CA SER A 145 -15.88 -3.55 18.97
C SER A 145 -16.14 -2.17 18.37
N PRO A 146 -16.28 -2.04 17.05
CA PRO A 146 -16.75 -0.80 16.42
C PRO A 146 -18.24 -0.53 16.73
N ASP A 147 -19.00 -1.54 17.14
CA ASP A 147 -20.38 -1.45 17.58
C ASP A 147 -20.41 -1.29 19.10
N PRO A 148 -21.03 -0.24 19.66
CA PRO A 148 -21.13 -0.03 21.11
C PRO A 148 -21.83 -1.17 21.88
N ASP A 149 -22.71 -1.90 21.20
CA ASP A 149 -23.40 -3.08 21.74
C ASP A 149 -22.70 -4.39 21.36
N GLY A 150 -21.54 -4.32 20.69
CA GLY A 150 -20.78 -5.47 20.23
C GLY A 150 -19.92 -6.09 21.32
N THR A 151 -19.42 -7.29 21.04
CA THR A 151 -18.53 -8.03 21.97
C THR A 151 -17.09 -7.56 21.78
N ASP A 152 -16.46 -7.03 22.83
CA ASP A 152 -15.02 -6.83 22.88
C ASP A 152 -14.30 -8.17 23.01
N LEU A 153 -13.11 -8.25 22.44
CA LEU A 153 -12.25 -9.42 22.52
C LEU A 153 -11.09 -9.20 23.47
N GLU A 154 -10.68 -10.26 24.14
CA GLU A 154 -9.44 -10.27 24.91
C GLU A 154 -8.26 -10.41 23.94
N ILE A 155 -7.22 -9.61 24.13
CA ILE A 155 -5.93 -9.81 23.45
C ILE A 155 -5.22 -10.95 24.19
N ILE A 156 -5.17 -12.12 23.55
CA ILE A 156 -4.54 -13.33 24.08
C ILE A 156 -3.02 -13.21 24.00
N ALA A 157 -2.53 -12.66 22.88
CA ALA A 157 -1.10 -12.36 22.66
C ALA A 157 -0.93 -11.23 21.66
N GLU A 158 0.08 -10.40 21.90
CA GLU A 158 0.51 -9.32 20.99
C GLU A 158 1.76 -9.75 20.20
N ASP A 159 1.99 -9.05 19.09
CA ASP A 159 3.18 -9.22 18.23
C ASP A 159 3.41 -10.70 17.84
N VAL A 160 2.34 -11.39 17.44
CA VAL A 160 2.37 -12.81 17.07
C VAL A 160 2.94 -13.09 15.68
N GLN A 161 3.29 -12.06 14.92
CA GLN A 161 3.94 -12.19 13.62
C GLN A 161 5.40 -12.66 13.74
N ASP A 162 5.82 -13.53 12.81
CA ASP A 162 7.18 -14.11 12.78
C ASP A 162 8.25 -13.05 12.44
N ARG A 163 7.88 -11.94 11.80
CA ARG A 163 8.79 -10.83 11.41
C ARG A 163 8.26 -9.49 11.89
N THR A 164 9.10 -8.74 12.60
CA THR A 164 8.79 -7.40 13.12
C THR A 164 9.00 -6.27 12.10
N SER A 165 9.70 -6.54 10.98
CA SER A 165 9.98 -5.57 9.92
C SER A 165 8.85 -5.44 8.89
N ASN A 166 7.71 -6.11 9.11
CA ASN A 166 6.58 -6.06 8.18
C ASN A 166 5.90 -4.69 8.22
N ALA A 167 5.78 -4.06 7.05
CA ALA A 167 5.09 -2.80 6.88
C ALA A 167 4.42 -2.73 5.52
N THR A 168 3.33 -1.98 5.43
CA THR A 168 2.67 -1.65 4.16
C THR A 168 2.83 -0.15 3.90
N ARG A 169 3.25 0.17 2.69
CA ARG A 169 3.28 1.53 2.16
C ARG A 169 1.98 1.83 1.45
N PHE A 170 1.41 2.99 1.74
CA PHE A 170 0.23 3.54 1.09
C PHE A 170 0.60 4.87 0.44
N LEU A 171 0.05 5.11 -0.75
CA LEU A 171 0.10 6.42 -1.37
C LEU A 171 -1.24 7.13 -1.18
N VAL A 172 -1.16 8.40 -0.82
CA VAL A 172 -2.31 9.31 -0.77
C VAL A 172 -2.39 10.01 -2.10
N VAL A 173 -3.44 9.72 -2.85
CA VAL A 173 -3.69 10.30 -4.16
C VAL A 173 -4.72 11.43 -4.08
N ALA A 174 -4.52 12.44 -4.92
CA ALA A 174 -5.34 13.62 -5.05
C ALA A 174 -5.58 13.94 -6.54
N PRO A 175 -6.49 14.87 -6.89
CA PRO A 175 -6.58 15.38 -8.26
C PRO A 175 -5.24 15.92 -8.73
N GLU A 176 -4.92 15.77 -10.03
CA GLU A 176 -3.66 16.25 -10.61
C GLU A 176 -3.41 17.75 -10.32
N SER A 177 -4.46 18.55 -10.29
CA SER A 177 -4.39 19.98 -9.95
C SER A 177 -3.89 20.30 -8.55
N GLU A 178 -3.85 19.31 -7.66
CA GLU A 178 -3.34 19.43 -6.29
C GLU A 178 -1.95 18.82 -6.12
N ARG A 179 -1.22 18.57 -7.22
CA ARG A 179 0.14 18.04 -7.18
C ARG A 179 1.03 18.87 -6.28
N SER A 180 1.65 18.19 -5.30
CA SER A 180 2.58 18.84 -4.38
C SER A 180 3.94 19.07 -5.04
N GLU A 181 4.53 20.25 -4.77
CA GLU A 181 5.89 20.60 -5.17
C GLU A 181 6.89 20.42 -4.01
N ALA A 182 6.42 20.09 -2.83
CA ALA A 182 7.23 19.92 -1.63
C ALA A 182 7.30 18.47 -1.20
N GLY A 183 8.43 18.06 -0.66
CA GLY A 183 8.66 16.74 -0.10
C GLY A 183 10.01 16.17 -0.49
N GLY A 184 10.53 15.29 0.34
CA GLY A 184 11.85 14.65 0.15
C GLY A 184 11.85 13.42 -0.72
N LYS A 185 10.66 12.94 -1.16
CA LYS A 185 10.48 11.75 -2.00
C LYS A 185 9.55 12.06 -3.16
N SER A 186 9.71 11.37 -4.27
CA SER A 186 8.89 11.58 -5.45
C SER A 186 8.61 10.28 -6.18
N THR A 187 7.45 10.22 -6.87
CA THR A 187 7.11 9.12 -7.77
C THR A 187 6.92 9.62 -9.19
N LEU A 188 7.49 8.90 -10.14
CA LEU A 188 7.29 9.10 -11.57
C LEU A 188 7.08 7.77 -12.28
N ILE A 189 6.41 7.85 -13.44
CA ILE A 189 6.20 6.72 -14.34
C ILE A 189 6.83 7.06 -15.69
N VAL A 190 7.65 6.14 -16.20
CA VAL A 190 8.30 6.29 -17.50
C VAL A 190 7.79 5.19 -18.42
N TYR A 191 7.21 5.58 -19.56
CA TYR A 191 6.94 4.69 -20.68
C TYR A 191 7.85 5.06 -21.84
N PRO A 192 8.97 4.33 -22.05
CA PRO A 192 9.94 4.69 -23.08
C PRO A 192 9.43 4.47 -24.50
N ASN A 193 8.45 3.60 -24.70
CA ASN A 193 8.00 3.05 -25.98
C ASN A 193 9.16 2.59 -26.87
N ALA A 194 10.15 1.98 -26.23
CA ALA A 194 11.37 1.46 -26.85
C ALA A 194 11.81 0.21 -26.08
N ASN A 195 12.53 -0.68 -26.76
CA ASN A 195 13.09 -1.88 -26.13
C ASN A 195 14.41 -2.24 -26.83
N TYR A 196 15.53 -1.92 -26.18
CA TYR A 196 16.88 -2.25 -26.64
C TYR A 196 17.81 -2.54 -25.46
N PRO A 197 18.92 -3.28 -25.68
CA PRO A 197 19.87 -3.55 -24.61
C PRO A 197 20.49 -2.26 -24.06
N GLY A 198 20.35 -2.03 -22.73
CA GLY A 198 20.88 -0.84 -22.06
C GLY A 198 19.84 0.22 -21.74
N LEU A 199 18.62 0.19 -22.33
CA LEU A 199 17.60 1.20 -22.09
C LEU A 199 17.37 1.51 -20.61
N LEU A 200 17.13 0.47 -19.77
CA LEU A 200 16.92 0.68 -18.36
C LEU A 200 18.15 1.30 -17.66
N LEU A 201 19.36 0.91 -18.09
CA LEU A 201 20.58 1.49 -17.54
C LEU A 201 20.66 2.99 -17.86
N GLU A 202 20.38 3.41 -19.08
CA GLU A 202 20.38 4.82 -19.49
C GLU A 202 19.36 5.64 -18.66
N LEU A 203 18.15 5.10 -18.43
CA LEU A 203 17.15 5.75 -17.57
C LEU A 203 17.63 5.93 -16.13
N LEU A 204 18.34 4.94 -15.58
CA LEU A 204 18.87 4.98 -14.21
C LEU A 204 20.13 5.84 -14.08
N GLU A 205 20.97 5.90 -15.09
CA GLU A 205 22.17 6.74 -15.13
C GLU A 205 21.83 8.23 -14.95
N ALA A 206 20.70 8.69 -15.50
CA ALA A 206 20.22 10.06 -15.32
C ALA A 206 20.09 10.48 -13.84
N PHE A 207 19.69 9.57 -12.97
CA PHE A 207 19.63 9.81 -11.52
C PHE A 207 20.98 9.59 -10.85
N ALA A 208 21.70 8.51 -11.20
CA ALA A 208 22.95 8.12 -10.57
C ALA A 208 24.05 9.19 -10.75
N GLU A 209 24.18 9.78 -11.95
CA GLU A 209 25.13 10.86 -12.24
C GLU A 209 24.87 12.14 -11.42
N ARG A 210 23.68 12.28 -10.85
CA ARG A 210 23.26 13.44 -10.03
C ARG A 210 23.16 13.13 -8.56
N ASP A 211 23.69 11.99 -8.14
CA ASP A 211 23.64 11.53 -6.75
C ASP A 211 22.20 11.52 -6.16
N ILE A 212 21.27 11.01 -6.98
CA ILE A 212 19.87 10.83 -6.60
C ILE A 212 19.61 9.33 -6.40
N ASN A 213 19.25 8.95 -5.19
CA ASN A 213 18.90 7.56 -4.86
C ASN A 213 17.51 7.20 -5.36
N LEU A 214 17.36 5.96 -5.85
CA LEU A 214 16.06 5.36 -6.12
C LEU A 214 15.73 4.40 -4.98
N SER A 215 14.60 4.65 -4.31
CA SER A 215 14.11 3.77 -3.24
C SER A 215 13.22 2.64 -3.76
N ARG A 216 12.67 2.76 -4.97
CA ARG A 216 11.92 1.69 -5.64
C ARG A 216 12.01 1.81 -7.15
N ILE A 217 12.05 0.64 -7.80
CA ILE A 217 11.82 0.49 -9.23
C ILE A 217 10.92 -0.73 -9.45
N GLU A 218 9.90 -0.56 -10.27
CA GLU A 218 9.00 -1.64 -10.66
C GLU A 218 8.70 -1.56 -12.15
N SER A 219 8.86 -2.67 -12.87
CA SER A 219 8.54 -2.75 -14.28
C SER A 219 7.17 -3.41 -14.49
N ARG A 220 6.33 -2.78 -15.30
CA ARG A 220 5.00 -3.28 -15.64
C ARG A 220 4.86 -3.39 -17.16
N PRO A 221 4.24 -4.48 -17.69
CA PRO A 221 3.86 -4.50 -19.09
C PRO A 221 2.98 -3.29 -19.43
N SER A 222 3.25 -2.62 -20.55
CA SER A 222 2.46 -1.45 -20.96
C SER A 222 1.02 -1.78 -21.35
N GLY A 223 0.76 -3.04 -21.71
CA GLY A 223 -0.53 -3.47 -22.29
C GLY A 223 -0.63 -3.23 -23.80
N GLU A 224 0.23 -2.41 -24.39
CA GLU A 224 0.21 -2.07 -25.80
C GLU A 224 0.78 -3.19 -26.68
N ARG A 225 1.93 -3.71 -26.31
CA ARG A 225 2.64 -4.73 -27.07
C ARG A 225 3.46 -5.63 -26.15
N LEU A 226 3.56 -6.91 -26.48
CA LEU A 226 4.42 -7.85 -25.75
C LEU A 226 5.89 -7.42 -25.83
N GLY A 227 6.52 -7.29 -24.68
CA GLY A 227 7.91 -6.84 -24.53
C GLY A 227 8.06 -5.34 -24.33
N ASP A 228 6.96 -4.59 -24.30
CA ASP A 228 6.97 -3.19 -23.91
C ASP A 228 6.63 -3.04 -22.42
N TYR A 229 7.39 -2.19 -21.75
CA TYR A 229 7.28 -1.97 -20.32
C TYR A 229 7.19 -0.49 -20.00
N LEU A 230 6.46 -0.18 -18.95
CA LEU A 230 6.57 1.07 -18.21
C LEU A 230 7.27 0.83 -16.88
N PHE A 231 7.94 1.86 -16.36
CA PHE A 231 8.72 1.81 -15.15
C PHE A 231 8.15 2.79 -14.13
N HIS A 232 7.76 2.28 -12.96
CA HIS A 232 7.43 3.09 -11.79
C HIS A 232 8.71 3.30 -10.99
N LEU A 233 9.07 4.56 -10.75
CA LEU A 233 10.29 4.94 -10.05
C LEU A 233 9.93 5.80 -8.84
N ASP A 234 10.44 5.42 -7.67
CA ASP A 234 10.44 6.29 -6.49
C ASP A 234 11.86 6.78 -6.23
N VAL A 235 12.03 8.08 -6.17
CA VAL A 235 13.33 8.74 -5.95
C VAL A 235 13.33 9.50 -4.62
N ASP A 236 14.47 9.45 -3.91
CA ASP A 236 14.66 10.13 -2.63
C ASP A 236 15.15 11.59 -2.86
N ALA A 237 14.34 12.33 -3.60
CA ALA A 237 14.55 13.74 -3.91
C ALA A 237 13.24 14.39 -4.36
N SER A 238 13.12 15.71 -4.18
CA SER A 238 12.04 16.46 -4.81
C SER A 238 12.27 16.57 -6.32
N LEU A 239 11.23 16.33 -7.14
CA LEU A 239 11.25 16.55 -8.59
C LEU A 239 11.36 18.04 -8.95
N TYR A 240 11.26 18.93 -7.98
CA TYR A 240 11.39 20.37 -8.15
C TYR A 240 12.80 20.90 -7.84
N GLU A 241 13.71 20.05 -7.32
CA GLU A 241 15.13 20.36 -7.23
C GLU A 241 15.77 20.42 -8.63
N GLU A 242 16.70 21.34 -8.84
CA GLU A 242 17.34 21.54 -10.14
C GLU A 242 18.04 20.29 -10.67
N ARG A 243 18.69 19.50 -9.77
CA ARG A 243 19.35 18.25 -10.15
C ARG A 243 18.37 17.19 -10.61
N THR A 244 17.19 17.12 -9.99
CA THR A 244 16.16 16.14 -10.31
C THR A 244 15.41 16.54 -11.58
N LYS A 245 15.13 17.84 -11.79
CA LYS A 245 14.58 18.35 -13.06
C LYS A 245 15.46 17.98 -14.24
N ARG A 246 16.78 18.17 -14.14
CA ARG A 246 17.73 17.78 -15.19
C ARG A 246 17.76 16.27 -15.44
N ALA A 247 17.59 15.44 -14.40
CA ALA A 247 17.47 13.99 -14.57
C ALA A 247 16.20 13.64 -15.36
N VAL A 248 15.07 14.25 -15.02
CA VAL A 248 13.79 14.03 -15.74
C VAL A 248 13.88 14.51 -17.19
N GLU A 249 14.44 15.70 -17.45
CA GLU A 249 14.68 16.21 -18.80
C GLU A 249 15.55 15.27 -19.65
N GLU A 250 16.58 14.67 -19.05
CA GLU A 250 17.41 13.68 -19.74
C GLU A 250 16.63 12.41 -20.06
N ILE A 251 15.82 11.90 -19.12
CA ILE A 251 14.94 10.76 -19.35
C ILE A 251 13.93 11.05 -20.46
N GLU A 252 13.33 12.23 -20.48
CA GLU A 252 12.44 12.67 -21.56
C GLU A 252 13.15 12.66 -22.92
N GLY A 253 14.46 12.95 -22.96
CA GLY A 253 15.28 12.86 -24.16
C GLY A 253 15.60 11.43 -24.62
N ILE A 254 15.55 10.43 -23.73
CA ILE A 254 15.72 9.01 -24.03
C ILE A 254 14.41 8.38 -24.53
N VAL A 255 13.28 8.87 -24.02
CA VAL A 255 11.94 8.38 -24.37
C VAL A 255 11.64 8.71 -25.84
N SER A 256 11.07 7.75 -26.59
CA SER A 256 10.69 7.94 -27.98
C SER A 256 9.54 8.95 -28.16
N GLU A 257 9.26 9.38 -29.40
CA GLU A 257 8.18 10.33 -29.68
C GLU A 257 6.78 9.87 -29.21
N GLU A 258 6.55 8.56 -29.14
CA GLU A 258 5.29 7.98 -28.66
C GLU A 258 5.35 7.54 -27.18
N GLY A 259 6.50 7.70 -26.54
CA GLY A 259 6.68 7.44 -25.13
C GLY A 259 6.33 8.68 -24.29
N TRP A 260 6.35 8.53 -22.96
CA TRP A 260 6.03 9.63 -22.04
C TRP A 260 6.67 9.43 -20.66
N VAL A 261 6.85 10.56 -19.99
CA VAL A 261 7.19 10.60 -18.56
C VAL A 261 6.06 11.29 -17.82
N ARG A 262 5.53 10.65 -16.76
CA ARG A 262 4.51 11.22 -15.91
C ARG A 262 5.05 11.40 -14.51
N VAL A 263 5.10 12.65 -14.06
CA VAL A 263 5.41 13.01 -12.67
C VAL A 263 4.13 12.94 -11.84
N LEU A 264 4.09 12.04 -10.84
CA LEU A 264 2.94 11.94 -9.95
C LEU A 264 3.00 12.95 -8.80
N GLY A 265 4.17 13.39 -8.39
CA GLY A 265 4.36 14.43 -7.37
C GLY A 265 5.56 14.18 -6.47
N SER A 266 5.86 15.23 -5.65
CA SER A 266 6.82 15.15 -4.55
C SER A 266 6.08 15.22 -3.23
N TYR A 267 6.50 14.44 -2.24
CA TYR A 267 5.77 14.27 -0.99
C TYR A 267 6.68 13.85 0.15
N ASP A 268 6.18 13.96 1.37
CA ASP A 268 6.82 13.45 2.56
C ASP A 268 6.20 12.10 2.99
N THR A 269 6.99 11.33 3.73
CA THR A 269 6.58 10.06 4.33
C THR A 269 6.08 10.30 5.75
N GLU A 270 4.90 9.81 6.07
CA GLU A 270 4.33 9.75 7.41
C GLU A 270 4.35 8.29 7.90
N HIS A 271 4.80 8.08 9.12
CA HIS A 271 4.73 6.78 9.78
C HIS A 271 3.49 6.75 10.67
N ALA A 272 2.49 5.93 10.30
CA ALA A 272 1.34 5.66 11.16
C ALA A 272 1.80 4.77 12.34
N LEU A 273 1.41 5.15 13.56
CA LEU A 273 1.71 4.40 14.77
C LEU A 273 0.77 3.21 14.93
#